data_058ae8b0d43b05935dfb11ddaed4e11c
#
_entry.id   058ae8b0d43b05935dfb11ddaed4e11c
#
_cell.length_a   1.000
_cell.length_b   1.000
_cell.length_c   1.000
_cell.angle_alpha   90.00
_cell.angle_beta   90.00
_cell.angle_gamma   90.00
#
_symmetry.space_group_name_H-M   'P 1'
#
loop_
_entity.id
_entity.type
_entity.pdbx_description
1 polymer ?
#
loop_
_entity_poly.entity_id
_entity_poly.type
_entity_poly.pdbx_seq_one_letter_code
_entity_poly.pdbx_strand_id
1 'polypeptide(L)'
;MKFYTNVQLIGNQFLVRGVENGRRYEHRDEFFPTLFVKSKKKTKYKTLNGESVEAINPGTVRDCREFYKRYEDVEGFEIYGNDRYIYQYISEKYPEDEIKFDISKIKLVTLDIEVASEQGFPDVESCVEEILAITIQDYTTKQIITWGSKPFNNKQKNVTYNYCPNEYELLTSFINYWMQDVPDVITGWNIQFFDIPYICRRLDRVLGEKLMKRFSPWGLVSEGEVHIMGRTHTTFDVGGVTQLDYLDLYKKFTYLSLIHI
;
A
#
# COMPACT_ATOMS: atom_id res chain seq x y z
N MET A 1 -3.76 -12.21 -19.67
CA MET A 1 -3.38 -10.90 -19.12
C MET A 1 -2.92 -11.11 -17.69
N LYS A 2 -1.74 -10.58 -17.34
CA LYS A 2 -1.14 -10.64 -16.02
C LYS A 2 -0.65 -9.23 -15.65
N PHE A 3 -1.01 -8.75 -14.47
CA PHE A 3 -0.51 -7.49 -13.92
C PHE A 3 -0.46 -7.54 -12.38
N TYR A 4 0.36 -6.71 -11.79
CA TYR A 4 0.44 -6.55 -10.33
C TYR A 4 -0.46 -5.40 -9.86
N THR A 5 -0.96 -5.51 -8.63
CA THR A 5 -1.66 -4.42 -7.92
C THR A 5 -0.82 -3.87 -6.78
N ASN A 6 0.05 -4.71 -6.21
CA ASN A 6 1.01 -4.30 -5.20
C ASN A 6 2.26 -5.21 -5.24
N VAL A 7 3.43 -4.62 -5.11
CA VAL A 7 4.72 -5.33 -4.93
C VAL A 7 5.47 -4.67 -3.78
N GLN A 8 5.74 -5.41 -2.74
CA GLN A 8 6.45 -4.94 -1.55
C GLN A 8 7.63 -5.85 -1.24
N LEU A 9 8.74 -5.26 -0.80
CA LEU A 9 9.94 -6.00 -0.42
C LEU A 9 10.11 -5.96 1.10
N ILE A 10 10.10 -7.13 1.73
CA ILE A 10 10.35 -7.30 3.17
C ILE A 10 11.51 -8.27 3.36
N GLY A 11 12.63 -7.74 3.84
CA GLY A 11 13.87 -8.53 3.90
C GLY A 11 14.33 -8.97 2.52
N ASN A 12 14.29 -10.28 2.25
CA ASN A 12 14.60 -10.88 0.96
C ASN A 12 13.37 -11.35 0.17
N GLN A 13 12.16 -11.20 0.75
CA GLN A 13 10.93 -11.69 0.14
C GLN A 13 10.17 -10.57 -0.56
N PHE A 14 9.71 -10.85 -1.76
CA PHE A 14 8.79 -10.01 -2.52
C PHE A 14 7.37 -10.50 -2.25
N LEU A 15 6.57 -9.63 -1.68
CA LEU A 15 5.15 -9.86 -1.43
C LEU A 15 4.38 -9.26 -2.60
N VAL A 16 3.69 -10.10 -3.35
CA VAL A 16 3.08 -9.72 -4.63
C VAL A 16 1.59 -9.98 -4.60
N ARG A 17 0.83 -8.96 -4.94
CA ARG A 17 -0.59 -9.07 -5.26
C ARG A 17 -0.82 -8.62 -6.69
N GLY A 18 -1.77 -9.24 -7.35
CA GLY A 18 -2.05 -8.93 -8.74
C GLY A 18 -3.22 -9.71 -9.31
N VAL A 19 -3.34 -9.66 -10.62
CA VAL A 19 -4.36 -10.37 -11.39
C VAL A 19 -3.70 -11.20 -12.48
N GLU A 20 -4.06 -12.47 -12.59
CA GLU A 20 -3.65 -13.36 -13.66
C GLU A 20 -4.85 -14.14 -14.19
N ASN A 21 -5.06 -14.11 -15.49
CA ASN A 21 -6.20 -14.75 -16.16
C ASN A 21 -7.57 -14.36 -15.55
N GLY A 22 -7.70 -13.08 -15.17
CA GLY A 22 -8.91 -12.51 -14.60
C GLY A 22 -9.19 -12.85 -13.14
N ARG A 23 -8.26 -13.54 -12.45
CA ARG A 23 -8.36 -13.89 -11.03
C ARG A 23 -7.31 -13.17 -10.23
N ARG A 24 -7.68 -12.62 -9.09
CA ARG A 24 -6.74 -12.02 -8.13
C ARG A 24 -5.89 -13.12 -7.50
N TYR A 25 -4.62 -12.82 -7.30
CA TYR A 25 -3.67 -13.70 -6.63
C TYR A 25 -2.82 -12.93 -5.62
N GLU A 26 -2.27 -13.66 -4.68
CA GLU A 26 -1.23 -13.19 -3.77
C GLU A 26 -0.22 -14.32 -3.53
N HIS A 27 1.06 -13.97 -3.53
CA HIS A 27 2.12 -14.93 -3.24
C HIS A 27 3.37 -14.23 -2.71
N ARG A 28 4.24 -15.02 -2.10
CA ARG A 28 5.58 -14.61 -1.71
C ARG A 28 6.57 -15.20 -2.70
N ASP A 29 7.49 -14.38 -3.18
CA ASP A 29 8.49 -14.79 -4.15
C ASP A 29 9.90 -14.44 -3.65
N GLU A 30 10.89 -15.24 -4.08
CA GLU A 30 12.29 -14.94 -3.92
C GLU A 30 12.84 -14.43 -5.25
N PHE A 31 13.68 -13.42 -5.17
CA PHE A 31 14.29 -12.82 -6.34
C PHE A 31 15.75 -12.49 -6.06
N PHE A 32 16.60 -12.80 -7.03
CA PHE A 32 18.03 -12.58 -6.96
C PHE A 32 18.41 -11.44 -7.91
N PRO A 33 18.60 -10.21 -7.38
CA PRO A 33 18.84 -9.05 -8.22
C PRO A 33 20.14 -9.16 -9.00
N THR A 34 20.16 -8.57 -10.19
CA THR A 34 21.36 -8.45 -11.02
C THR A 34 22.00 -7.09 -10.81
N LEU A 35 23.27 -7.07 -10.48
CA LEU A 35 24.13 -5.90 -10.48
C LEU A 35 25.11 -5.98 -11.68
N PHE A 36 25.76 -4.86 -11.98
CA PHE A 36 26.73 -4.81 -13.06
C PHE A 36 28.02 -4.16 -12.56
N VAL A 37 29.15 -4.65 -13.07
CA VAL A 37 30.47 -4.09 -12.80
C VAL A 37 31.19 -3.82 -14.11
N LYS A 38 32.16 -2.89 -14.12
CA LYS A 38 32.93 -2.54 -15.30
C LYS A 38 33.67 -3.76 -15.84
N SER A 39 33.56 -3.99 -17.15
CA SER A 39 34.23 -5.10 -17.82
C SER A 39 35.32 -4.60 -18.76
N LYS A 40 36.49 -5.27 -18.71
CA LYS A 40 37.57 -5.02 -19.68
C LYS A 40 37.26 -5.64 -21.04
N LYS A 41 36.31 -6.56 -21.12
CA LYS A 41 35.88 -7.23 -22.35
C LYS A 41 34.65 -6.53 -22.94
N LYS A 42 34.52 -6.61 -24.26
CA LYS A 42 33.29 -6.14 -24.92
C LYS A 42 32.13 -7.09 -24.57
N THR A 43 31.09 -6.53 -23.96
CA THR A 43 29.89 -7.29 -23.54
C THR A 43 28.65 -6.74 -24.24
N LYS A 44 27.53 -7.43 -24.10
CA LYS A 44 26.24 -6.96 -24.60
C LYS A 44 25.66 -5.81 -23.76
N TYR A 45 26.09 -5.68 -22.51
CA TYR A 45 25.62 -4.64 -21.59
C TYR A 45 26.56 -3.44 -21.61
N LYS A 46 25.97 -2.25 -21.53
CA LYS A 46 26.71 -0.99 -21.51
C LYS A 46 26.11 -0.02 -20.50
N THR A 47 26.95 0.83 -19.94
CA THR A 47 26.48 1.99 -19.19
C THR A 47 25.84 3.01 -20.14
N LEU A 48 25.18 4.03 -19.58
CA LEU A 48 24.65 5.13 -20.36
C LEU A 48 25.74 5.89 -21.17
N ASN A 49 26.98 5.83 -20.69
CA ASN A 49 28.15 6.44 -21.37
C ASN A 49 28.80 5.50 -22.41
N GLY A 50 28.22 4.29 -22.63
CA GLY A 50 28.70 3.33 -23.62
C GLY A 50 29.83 2.41 -23.16
N GLU A 51 30.26 2.47 -21.89
CA GLU A 51 31.27 1.56 -21.34
C GLU A 51 30.70 0.14 -21.18
N SER A 52 31.56 -0.86 -21.44
CA SER A 52 31.14 -2.26 -21.27
C SER A 52 31.06 -2.64 -19.80
N VAL A 53 29.95 -3.28 -19.42
CA VAL A 53 29.74 -3.85 -18.09
C VAL A 53 29.32 -5.30 -18.17
N GLU A 54 29.66 -6.09 -17.15
CA GLU A 54 29.24 -7.47 -17.02
C GLU A 54 28.28 -7.65 -15.86
N ALA A 55 27.30 -8.52 -16.08
CA ALA A 55 26.29 -8.82 -15.07
C ALA A 55 26.90 -9.74 -13.99
N ILE A 56 26.62 -9.41 -12.75
CA ILE A 56 26.95 -10.23 -11.58
C ILE A 56 25.69 -10.48 -10.75
N ASN A 57 25.65 -11.61 -10.09
CA ASN A 57 24.58 -11.93 -9.15
C ASN A 57 25.21 -12.29 -7.79
N PRO A 58 25.26 -11.34 -6.85
CA PRO A 58 25.80 -11.60 -5.51
C PRO A 58 24.95 -12.56 -4.67
N GLY A 59 23.68 -12.78 -5.04
CA GLY A 59 22.74 -13.61 -4.32
C GLY A 59 21.42 -12.90 -4.03
N THR A 60 20.94 -13.02 -2.78
CA THR A 60 19.68 -12.39 -2.32
C THR A 60 19.78 -10.86 -2.31
N VAL A 61 18.66 -10.19 -2.07
CA VAL A 61 18.63 -8.72 -1.87
C VAL A 61 19.60 -8.27 -0.78
N ARG A 62 19.70 -9.05 0.29
CA ARG A 62 20.65 -8.77 1.38
C ARG A 62 22.09 -8.89 0.89
N ASP A 63 22.40 -9.95 0.15
CA ASP A 63 23.76 -10.16 -0.38
C ASP A 63 24.16 -9.06 -1.36
N CYS A 64 23.21 -8.59 -2.19
CA CYS A 64 23.43 -7.45 -3.08
C CYS A 64 23.71 -6.14 -2.32
N ARG A 65 22.98 -5.87 -1.22
CA ARG A 65 23.24 -4.71 -0.35
C ARG A 65 24.58 -4.78 0.35
N GLU A 66 24.94 -5.98 0.85
CA GLU A 66 26.24 -6.21 1.48
C GLU A 66 27.38 -6.10 0.46
N PHE A 67 27.18 -6.59 -0.75
CA PHE A 67 28.13 -6.42 -1.84
C PHE A 67 28.33 -4.93 -2.17
N TYR A 68 27.25 -4.18 -2.35
CA TYR A 68 27.31 -2.74 -2.61
C TYR A 68 28.11 -2.03 -1.52
N LYS A 69 27.72 -2.21 -0.25
CA LYS A 69 28.39 -1.61 0.90
C LYS A 69 29.88 -1.97 1.03
N ARG A 70 30.26 -3.16 0.60
CA ARG A 70 31.66 -3.62 0.66
C ARG A 70 32.56 -2.91 -0.36
N TYR A 71 32.01 -2.51 -1.48
CA TYR A 71 32.77 -2.00 -2.61
C TYR A 71 32.48 -0.54 -2.97
N GLU A 72 31.53 0.14 -2.29
CA GLU A 72 31.15 1.53 -2.59
C GLU A 72 32.31 2.52 -2.45
N ASP A 73 33.23 2.27 -1.52
CA ASP A 73 34.39 3.13 -1.26
C ASP A 73 35.69 2.63 -1.92
N VAL A 74 35.62 1.60 -2.75
CA VAL A 74 36.80 1.06 -3.42
C VAL A 74 37.10 1.86 -4.68
N GLU A 75 38.22 2.59 -4.67
CA GLU A 75 38.63 3.44 -5.80
C GLU A 75 38.74 2.62 -7.11
N GLY A 76 38.07 3.10 -8.16
CA GLY A 76 38.08 2.45 -9.49
C GLY A 76 37.19 1.22 -9.61
N PHE A 77 36.42 0.86 -8.57
CA PHE A 77 35.44 -0.20 -8.62
C PHE A 77 34.04 0.39 -8.56
N GLU A 78 33.37 0.45 -9.71
CA GLU A 78 32.04 1.01 -9.85
C GLU A 78 31.01 -0.09 -10.01
N ILE A 79 29.92 0.01 -9.21
CA ILE A 79 28.77 -0.88 -9.26
C ILE A 79 27.63 -0.14 -9.95
N TYR A 80 27.06 -0.78 -10.96
CA TYR A 80 25.94 -0.27 -11.73
C TYR A 80 24.71 -1.17 -11.53
N GLY A 81 23.54 -0.64 -11.80
CA GLY A 81 22.26 -1.31 -11.69
C GLY A 81 21.26 -0.49 -10.89
N ASN A 82 20.04 -0.97 -10.78
CA ASN A 82 19.01 -0.32 -10.01
C ASN A 82 19.01 -0.91 -8.58
N ASP A 83 19.33 -0.09 -7.59
CA ASP A 83 19.31 -0.43 -6.16
C ASP A 83 17.89 -0.55 -5.59
N ARG A 84 16.91 -0.06 -6.32
CA ARG A 84 15.49 -0.26 -6.01
C ARG A 84 15.01 -1.60 -6.58
N TYR A 85 15.33 -2.68 -5.92
CA TYR A 85 15.12 -4.05 -6.40
C TYR A 85 13.67 -4.40 -6.73
N ILE A 86 12.69 -3.69 -6.19
CA ILE A 86 11.27 -3.82 -6.58
C ILE A 86 11.11 -3.57 -8.09
N TYR A 87 11.78 -2.56 -8.65
CA TYR A 87 11.69 -2.27 -10.08
C TYR A 87 12.39 -3.31 -10.95
N GLN A 88 13.51 -3.88 -10.47
CA GLN A 88 14.13 -5.01 -11.17
C GLN A 88 13.19 -6.22 -11.20
N TYR A 89 12.56 -6.53 -10.04
CA TYR A 89 11.58 -7.59 -9.94
C TYR A 89 10.41 -7.39 -10.91
N ILE A 90 9.81 -6.19 -10.91
CA ILE A 90 8.70 -5.86 -11.80
C ILE A 90 9.11 -6.00 -13.26
N SER A 91 10.25 -5.44 -13.65
CA SER A 91 10.75 -5.49 -15.04
C SER A 91 11.00 -6.92 -15.52
N GLU A 92 11.43 -7.84 -14.62
CA GLU A 92 11.69 -9.23 -15.00
C GLU A 92 10.42 -10.09 -15.01
N LYS A 93 9.54 -9.92 -14.02
CA LYS A 93 8.32 -10.74 -13.89
C LYS A 93 7.16 -10.26 -14.76
N TYR A 94 7.21 -9.01 -15.21
CA TYR A 94 6.22 -8.38 -16.08
C TYR A 94 6.94 -7.69 -17.26
N PRO A 95 7.54 -8.47 -18.18
CA PRO A 95 8.45 -7.97 -19.22
C PRO A 95 7.76 -7.25 -20.38
N GLU A 96 6.47 -7.00 -20.30
CA GLU A 96 5.74 -6.25 -21.33
C GLU A 96 6.12 -4.77 -21.29
N ASP A 97 6.32 -4.14 -22.45
CA ASP A 97 6.66 -2.71 -22.56
C ASP A 97 5.56 -1.83 -21.96
N GLU A 98 4.31 -2.29 -22.02
CA GLU A 98 3.15 -1.64 -21.41
C GLU A 98 2.30 -2.66 -20.66
N ILE A 99 2.23 -2.52 -19.34
CA ILE A 99 1.36 -3.36 -18.52
C ILE A 99 -0.07 -2.85 -18.63
N LYS A 100 -0.95 -3.66 -19.20
CA LYS A 100 -2.38 -3.32 -19.34
C LYS A 100 -3.13 -3.70 -18.07
N PHE A 101 -3.53 -2.68 -17.31
CA PHE A 101 -4.34 -2.83 -16.11
C PHE A 101 -5.82 -2.89 -16.46
N ASP A 102 -6.54 -3.86 -15.91
CA ASP A 102 -8.00 -3.97 -16.00
C ASP A 102 -8.63 -3.56 -14.67
N ILE A 103 -9.15 -2.34 -14.60
CA ILE A 103 -9.78 -1.79 -13.39
C ILE A 103 -10.95 -2.64 -12.91
N SER A 104 -11.65 -3.36 -13.78
CA SER A 104 -12.77 -4.23 -13.41
C SER A 104 -12.35 -5.45 -12.59
N LYS A 105 -11.04 -5.76 -12.56
CA LYS A 105 -10.43 -6.87 -11.81
C LYS A 105 -9.72 -6.42 -10.55
N ILE A 106 -9.56 -5.12 -10.37
CA ILE A 106 -8.94 -4.52 -9.19
C ILE A 106 -10.04 -4.22 -8.17
N LYS A 107 -9.92 -4.77 -6.97
CA LYS A 107 -10.82 -4.41 -5.88
C LYS A 107 -10.40 -3.07 -5.29
N LEU A 108 -11.07 -2.01 -5.72
CA LEU A 108 -10.91 -0.66 -5.21
C LEU A 108 -12.09 -0.30 -4.33
N VAL A 109 -11.82 0.16 -3.12
CA VAL A 109 -12.84 0.61 -2.18
C VAL A 109 -12.57 2.05 -1.74
N THR A 110 -13.64 2.83 -1.63
CA THR A 110 -13.63 4.09 -0.90
C THR A 110 -13.93 3.79 0.56
N LEU A 111 -13.19 4.39 1.47
CA LEU A 111 -13.35 4.20 2.91
C LEU A 111 -13.51 5.56 3.58
N ASP A 112 -14.37 5.63 4.59
CA ASP A 112 -14.65 6.80 5.38
C ASP A 112 -15.09 6.39 6.79
N ILE A 113 -14.74 7.18 7.82
CA ILE A 113 -15.14 6.93 9.21
C ILE A 113 -15.83 8.14 9.84
N GLU A 114 -16.72 7.85 10.79
CA GLU A 114 -17.28 8.85 11.69
C GLU A 114 -16.83 8.56 13.12
N VAL A 115 -16.32 9.56 13.80
CA VAL A 115 -15.77 9.47 15.14
C VAL A 115 -16.55 10.36 16.11
N ALA A 116 -16.69 9.94 17.36
CA ALA A 116 -17.24 10.78 18.39
C ALA A 116 -16.39 12.05 18.57
N SER A 117 -17.02 13.17 18.88
CA SER A 117 -16.37 14.49 18.99
C SER A 117 -16.85 15.26 20.22
N GLU A 118 -16.93 14.58 21.35
CA GLU A 118 -17.45 15.21 22.59
C GLU A 118 -16.52 16.31 23.12
N GLN A 119 -15.22 16.22 22.85
CA GLN A 119 -14.19 17.15 23.29
C GLN A 119 -13.57 18.00 22.16
N GLY A 120 -14.23 18.11 21.02
CA GLY A 120 -13.76 18.82 19.85
C GLY A 120 -13.34 17.87 18.71
N PHE A 121 -12.52 18.35 17.78
CA PHE A 121 -12.07 17.50 16.65
C PHE A 121 -11.22 16.34 17.16
N PRO A 122 -11.51 15.10 16.75
CA PRO A 122 -10.78 13.93 17.23
C PRO A 122 -9.30 13.98 16.90
N ASP A 123 -8.46 13.75 17.89
CA ASP A 123 -7.01 13.70 17.73
C ASP A 123 -6.54 12.29 17.35
N VAL A 124 -5.84 12.20 16.24
CA VAL A 124 -5.30 10.93 15.71
C VAL A 124 -4.23 10.34 16.60
N GLU A 125 -3.44 11.18 17.31
CA GLU A 125 -2.35 10.69 18.16
C GLU A 125 -2.87 10.01 19.43
N SER A 126 -3.82 10.63 20.11
CA SER A 126 -4.42 10.07 21.33
C SER A 126 -5.50 9.03 21.04
N CYS A 127 -6.25 9.21 19.95
CA CYS A 127 -7.32 8.30 19.49
C CYS A 127 -8.28 7.88 20.63
N VAL A 128 -8.69 8.81 21.50
CA VAL A 128 -9.50 8.48 22.67
C VAL A 128 -10.97 8.26 22.34
N GLU A 129 -11.48 8.99 21.36
CA GLU A 129 -12.88 8.94 20.98
C GLU A 129 -13.20 7.67 20.18
N GLU A 130 -14.43 7.16 20.36
CA GLU A 130 -14.89 5.94 19.70
C GLU A 130 -15.21 6.17 18.22
N ILE A 131 -14.96 5.17 17.38
CA ILE A 131 -15.49 5.13 16.03
C ILE A 131 -16.98 4.81 16.09
N LEU A 132 -17.79 5.72 15.57
CA LEU A 132 -19.27 5.60 15.53
C LEU A 132 -19.78 4.92 14.26
N ALA A 133 -19.05 5.07 13.15
CA ALA A 133 -19.36 4.39 11.90
C ALA A 133 -18.09 4.16 11.06
N ILE A 134 -18.08 3.07 10.30
CA ILE A 134 -17.14 2.81 9.22
C ILE A 134 -17.98 2.52 7.97
N THR A 135 -17.67 3.20 6.89
CA THR A 135 -18.34 3.01 5.60
C THR A 135 -17.33 2.65 4.53
N ILE A 136 -17.64 1.63 3.74
CA ILE A 136 -16.88 1.32 2.53
C ILE A 136 -17.83 1.28 1.34
N GLN A 137 -17.34 1.74 0.19
CA GLN A 137 -18.02 1.59 -1.10
C GLN A 137 -17.11 0.86 -2.08
N ASP A 138 -17.58 -0.25 -2.62
CA ASP A 138 -16.91 -0.94 -3.72
C ASP A 138 -17.07 -0.15 -5.04
N TYR A 139 -15.96 0.16 -5.68
CA TYR A 139 -15.94 0.97 -6.90
C TYR A 139 -16.65 0.29 -8.07
N THR A 140 -16.53 -1.03 -8.21
CA THR A 140 -17.06 -1.78 -9.34
C THR A 140 -18.56 -2.03 -9.19
N THR A 141 -18.98 -2.53 -8.01
CA THR A 141 -20.37 -2.91 -7.75
C THR A 141 -21.24 -1.75 -7.28
N LYS A 142 -20.64 -0.65 -6.83
CA LYS A 142 -21.29 0.49 -6.19
C LYS A 142 -22.06 0.13 -4.91
N GLN A 143 -21.80 -1.06 -4.35
CA GLN A 143 -22.35 -1.46 -3.07
C GLN A 143 -21.68 -0.64 -1.95
N ILE A 144 -22.49 -0.17 -1.03
CA ILE A 144 -22.06 0.55 0.17
C ILE A 144 -22.35 -0.35 1.37
N ILE A 145 -21.37 -0.52 2.23
CA ILE A 145 -21.53 -1.24 3.49
C ILE A 145 -21.11 -0.31 4.61
N THR A 146 -22.01 -0.13 5.57
CA THR A 146 -21.76 0.69 6.76
C THR A 146 -21.93 -0.15 8.02
N TRP A 147 -20.98 -0.07 8.91
CA TRP A 147 -21.07 -0.52 10.30
C TRP A 147 -21.28 0.73 11.16
N GLY A 148 -22.32 0.75 11.97
CA GLY A 148 -22.64 1.94 12.73
C GLY A 148 -23.19 1.64 14.11
N SER A 149 -22.88 2.50 15.10
CA SER A 149 -23.26 2.35 16.51
C SER A 149 -24.66 2.84 16.85
N LYS A 150 -25.39 3.41 15.90
CA LYS A 150 -26.75 3.89 16.08
C LYS A 150 -27.72 3.14 15.17
N PRO A 151 -28.95 2.85 15.61
CA PRO A 151 -29.95 2.26 14.73
C PRO A 151 -30.25 3.16 13.54
N PHE A 152 -30.24 2.57 12.35
CA PHE A 152 -30.57 3.28 11.12
C PHE A 152 -31.46 2.41 10.22
N ASN A 153 -32.55 2.99 9.71
CA ASN A 153 -33.45 2.33 8.79
C ASN A 153 -33.10 2.70 7.35
N ASN A 154 -32.28 1.87 6.74
CA ASN A 154 -31.87 2.08 5.37
C ASN A 154 -33.00 1.72 4.38
N LYS A 155 -33.22 2.61 3.39
CA LYS A 155 -34.18 2.41 2.29
C LYS A 155 -33.51 2.23 0.92
N GLN A 156 -32.19 2.38 0.83
CA GLN A 156 -31.45 2.29 -0.42
C GLN A 156 -31.06 0.83 -0.70
N LYS A 157 -31.30 0.37 -1.93
CA LYS A 157 -31.04 -1.04 -2.32
C LYS A 157 -29.56 -1.41 -2.39
N ASN A 158 -28.71 -0.43 -2.67
CA ASN A 158 -27.25 -0.63 -2.78
C ASN A 158 -26.49 -0.36 -1.48
N VAL A 159 -27.19 -0.17 -0.36
CA VAL A 159 -26.60 0.09 0.96
C VAL A 159 -26.97 -1.06 1.90
N THR A 160 -25.97 -1.65 2.51
CA THR A 160 -26.13 -2.59 3.62
C THR A 160 -25.70 -1.88 4.90
N TYR A 161 -26.57 -1.81 5.88
CA TYR A 161 -26.27 -1.22 7.18
C TYR A 161 -26.23 -2.31 8.24
N ASN A 162 -25.08 -2.43 8.91
CA ASN A 162 -24.84 -3.36 10.02
C ASN A 162 -24.87 -2.57 11.33
N TYR A 163 -25.95 -2.72 12.10
CA TYR A 163 -26.04 -2.12 13.42
C TYR A 163 -25.13 -2.88 14.40
N CYS A 164 -24.28 -2.15 15.11
CA CYS A 164 -23.38 -2.67 16.12
C CYS A 164 -23.58 -1.86 17.41
N PRO A 165 -24.00 -2.45 18.53
CA PRO A 165 -24.42 -1.71 19.73
C PRO A 165 -23.27 -0.97 20.45
N ASN A 166 -22.03 -1.30 20.14
CA ASN A 166 -20.81 -0.67 20.68
C ASN A 166 -19.65 -0.78 19.69
N GLU A 167 -18.58 -0.05 19.95
CA GLU A 167 -17.39 -0.01 19.09
C GLU A 167 -16.70 -1.37 18.97
N TYR A 168 -16.66 -2.16 20.05
CA TYR A 168 -16.04 -3.51 20.00
C TYR A 168 -16.69 -4.40 18.94
N GLU A 169 -18.02 -4.43 18.91
CA GLU A 169 -18.78 -5.20 17.92
C GLU A 169 -18.66 -4.59 16.52
N LEU A 170 -18.61 -3.26 16.41
CA LEU A 170 -18.41 -2.55 15.15
C LEU A 170 -17.07 -2.93 14.52
N LEU A 171 -15.97 -2.78 15.26
CA LEU A 171 -14.63 -3.09 14.81
C LEU A 171 -14.46 -4.58 14.53
N THR A 172 -15.04 -5.45 15.36
CA THR A 172 -15.01 -6.92 15.15
C THR A 172 -15.74 -7.32 13.87
N SER A 173 -16.93 -6.78 13.64
CA SER A 173 -17.71 -7.06 12.44
C SER A 173 -17.01 -6.53 11.18
N PHE A 174 -16.47 -5.31 11.24
CA PHE A 174 -15.72 -4.68 10.16
C PHE A 174 -14.49 -5.52 9.79
N ILE A 175 -13.60 -5.83 10.75
CA ILE A 175 -12.36 -6.55 10.45
C ILE A 175 -12.62 -7.97 9.95
N ASN A 176 -13.65 -8.65 10.46
CA ASN A 176 -14.04 -9.96 9.97
C ASN A 176 -14.55 -9.94 8.53
N TYR A 177 -15.31 -8.90 8.15
CA TYR A 177 -15.71 -8.70 6.76
C TYR A 177 -14.50 -8.38 5.87
N TRP A 178 -13.63 -7.46 6.31
CA TRP A 178 -12.44 -7.03 5.61
C TRP A 178 -11.50 -8.19 5.26
N MET A 179 -11.27 -9.09 6.23
CA MET A 179 -10.39 -10.25 6.06
C MET A 179 -10.87 -11.27 5.03
N GLN A 180 -12.17 -11.29 4.69
CA GLN A 180 -12.71 -12.25 3.72
C GLN A 180 -12.21 -11.94 2.31
N ASP A 181 -12.04 -10.66 2.00
CA ASP A 181 -11.59 -10.23 0.68
C ASP A 181 -10.95 -8.84 0.76
N VAL A 182 -9.69 -8.79 1.22
CA VAL A 182 -8.93 -7.54 1.38
C VAL A 182 -8.81 -6.80 0.05
N PRO A 183 -9.15 -5.49 -0.02
CA PRO A 183 -9.03 -4.73 -1.27
C PRO A 183 -7.59 -4.60 -1.76
N ASP A 184 -7.42 -4.34 -3.04
CA ASP A 184 -6.12 -4.02 -3.63
C ASP A 184 -5.77 -2.53 -3.42
N VAL A 185 -6.81 -1.68 -3.47
CA VAL A 185 -6.67 -0.23 -3.34
C VAL A 185 -7.73 0.31 -2.39
N ILE A 186 -7.29 1.14 -1.47
CA ILE A 186 -8.15 1.98 -0.61
C ILE A 186 -8.01 3.42 -1.08
N THR A 187 -9.14 4.11 -1.22
CA THR A 187 -9.18 5.55 -1.47
C THR A 187 -10.19 6.22 -0.53
N GLY A 188 -10.09 7.53 -0.39
CA GLY A 188 -10.97 8.38 0.39
C GLY A 188 -10.35 9.77 0.53
N TRP A 189 -11.01 10.66 1.23
CA TRP A 189 -10.54 12.02 1.44
C TRP A 189 -9.72 12.13 2.71
N ASN A 190 -8.44 12.46 2.60
CA ASN A 190 -7.51 12.59 3.73
C ASN A 190 -7.31 11.30 4.54
N ILE A 191 -7.50 10.15 3.91
CA ILE A 191 -7.44 8.84 4.59
C ILE A 191 -6.05 8.53 5.15
N GLN A 192 -4.99 9.05 4.52
CA GLN A 192 -3.61 8.82 4.92
C GLN A 192 -3.31 9.41 6.31
N PHE A 193 -3.92 10.54 6.66
CA PHE A 193 -3.64 11.28 7.89
C PHE A 193 -4.76 11.22 8.91
N PHE A 194 -5.92 10.64 8.57
CA PHE A 194 -7.04 10.53 9.50
C PHE A 194 -7.60 9.11 9.58
N ASP A 195 -8.32 8.64 8.55
CA ASP A 195 -9.11 7.41 8.64
C ASP A 195 -8.24 6.17 8.91
N ILE A 196 -7.19 5.96 8.12
CA ILE A 196 -6.34 4.78 8.26
C ILE A 196 -5.59 4.76 9.60
N PRO A 197 -4.90 5.84 10.02
CA PRO A 197 -4.29 5.89 11.35
C PRO A 197 -5.30 5.68 12.48
N TYR A 198 -6.46 6.32 12.38
CA TYR A 198 -7.51 6.20 13.39
C TYR A 198 -8.03 4.76 13.53
N ILE A 199 -8.37 4.12 12.40
CA ILE A 199 -8.80 2.72 12.38
C ILE A 199 -7.72 1.81 12.97
N CYS A 200 -6.44 1.95 12.54
CA CYS A 200 -5.36 1.12 13.03
C CYS A 200 -5.19 1.24 14.55
N ARG A 201 -5.19 2.45 15.08
CA ARG A 201 -5.04 2.68 16.52
C ARG A 201 -6.25 2.21 17.33
N ARG A 202 -7.48 2.38 16.80
CA ARG A 202 -8.68 1.87 17.48
C ARG A 202 -8.76 0.34 17.42
N LEU A 203 -8.41 -0.28 16.29
CA LEU A 203 -8.30 -1.74 16.19
C LEU A 203 -7.30 -2.30 17.21
N ASP A 204 -6.12 -1.68 17.32
CA ASP A 204 -5.11 -2.10 18.30
C ASP A 204 -5.59 -1.94 19.72
N ARG A 205 -6.13 -0.77 20.08
CA ARG A 205 -6.61 -0.45 21.42
C ARG A 205 -7.76 -1.34 21.88
N VAL A 206 -8.73 -1.60 20.99
CA VAL A 206 -9.99 -2.27 21.33
C VAL A 206 -9.91 -3.79 21.14
N LEU A 207 -9.25 -4.24 20.07
CA LEU A 207 -9.17 -5.65 19.68
C LEU A 207 -7.78 -6.27 19.83
N GLY A 208 -6.74 -5.42 20.01
CA GLY A 208 -5.35 -5.81 20.14
C GLY A 208 -4.60 -5.94 18.81
N GLU A 209 -3.28 -5.81 18.90
CA GLU A 209 -2.33 -5.78 17.77
C GLU A 209 -2.52 -6.93 16.77
N LYS A 210 -2.82 -8.12 17.27
CA LYS A 210 -3.03 -9.31 16.42
C LYS A 210 -4.18 -9.15 15.43
N LEU A 211 -5.29 -8.53 15.86
CA LEU A 211 -6.44 -8.27 14.98
C LEU A 211 -6.20 -7.03 14.13
N MET A 212 -5.58 -5.99 14.66
CA MET A 212 -5.16 -4.80 13.89
C MET A 212 -4.28 -5.20 12.69
N LYS A 213 -3.31 -6.08 12.87
CA LYS A 213 -2.47 -6.60 11.79
C LYS A 213 -3.24 -7.33 10.70
N ARG A 214 -4.45 -7.82 10.97
CA ARG A 214 -5.33 -8.42 9.96
C ARG A 214 -5.94 -7.41 8.98
N PHE A 215 -5.75 -6.13 9.21
CA PHE A 215 -6.07 -5.08 8.23
C PHE A 215 -5.19 -5.21 6.97
N SER A 216 -3.98 -5.75 7.11
CA SER A 216 -3.10 -6.16 6.00
C SER A 216 -3.30 -7.64 5.64
N PRO A 217 -3.35 -8.02 4.34
CA PRO A 217 -3.39 -9.41 3.90
C PRO A 217 -2.13 -10.19 4.31
N TRP A 218 -1.01 -9.47 4.52
CA TRP A 218 0.26 -10.04 4.94
C TRP A 218 0.49 -10.01 6.45
N GLY A 219 -0.42 -9.40 7.21
CA GLY A 219 -0.23 -9.13 8.63
C GLY A 219 0.84 -8.06 8.90
N LEU A 220 1.09 -7.20 7.94
CA LEU A 220 2.10 -6.14 7.97
C LEU A 220 1.42 -4.78 8.03
N VAL A 221 1.30 -4.25 9.22
CA VAL A 221 0.85 -2.87 9.46
C VAL A 221 1.94 -2.18 10.26
N SER A 222 2.48 -1.10 9.72
CA SER A 222 3.55 -0.34 10.35
C SER A 222 3.22 1.14 10.44
N GLU A 223 3.49 1.70 11.61
CA GLU A 223 3.40 3.13 11.85
C GLU A 223 4.64 3.84 11.29
N GLY A 224 4.45 4.98 10.68
CA GLY A 224 5.47 5.86 10.14
C GLY A 224 5.14 7.31 10.38
N GLU A 225 6.11 8.19 10.11
CA GLU A 225 5.94 9.64 10.23
C GLU A 225 6.28 10.32 8.91
N VAL A 226 5.50 11.34 8.56
CA VAL A 226 5.74 12.20 7.42
C VAL A 226 5.78 13.65 7.87
N HIS A 227 6.82 14.38 7.46
CA HIS A 227 6.96 15.81 7.78
C HIS A 227 6.43 16.65 6.62
N ILE A 228 5.35 17.40 6.87
CA ILE A 228 4.72 18.28 5.89
C ILE A 228 4.61 19.68 6.48
N MET A 229 5.16 20.69 5.80
CA MET A 229 5.10 22.11 6.21
C MET A 229 5.50 22.35 7.67
N GLY A 230 6.53 21.64 8.15
CA GLY A 230 7.05 21.78 9.52
C GLY A 230 6.22 21.09 10.60
N ARG A 231 5.23 20.27 10.22
CA ARG A 231 4.45 19.42 11.13
C ARG A 231 4.72 17.96 10.85
N THR A 232 4.81 17.17 11.91
CA THR A 232 4.89 15.72 11.82
C THR A 232 3.48 15.15 11.82
N HIS A 233 3.21 14.25 10.88
CA HIS A 233 1.95 13.53 10.78
C HIS A 233 2.22 12.04 10.86
N THR A 234 1.47 11.35 11.71
CA THR A 234 1.48 9.89 11.76
C THR A 234 0.77 9.30 10.56
N THR A 235 1.37 8.29 9.98
CA THR A 235 0.81 7.49 8.88
C THR A 235 0.90 6.01 9.21
N PHE A 236 0.08 5.19 8.55
CA PHE A 236 0.18 3.75 8.65
C PHE A 236 0.32 3.15 7.25
N ASP A 237 1.36 2.32 7.07
CA ASP A 237 1.48 1.48 5.88
C ASP A 237 0.76 0.15 6.13
N VAL A 238 -0.23 -0.14 5.28
CA VAL A 238 -0.97 -1.39 5.30
C VAL A 238 -0.40 -2.27 4.19
N GLY A 239 0.58 -3.10 4.55
CA GLY A 239 1.31 -3.93 3.59
C GLY A 239 0.39 -4.74 2.68
N GLY A 240 0.61 -4.67 1.37
CA GLY A 240 -0.18 -5.34 0.35
C GLY A 240 -1.44 -4.59 -0.10
N VAL A 241 -1.76 -3.43 0.49
CA VAL A 241 -2.89 -2.58 0.10
C VAL A 241 -2.37 -1.22 -0.33
N THR A 242 -2.68 -0.81 -1.55
CA THR A 242 -2.28 0.51 -2.04
C THR A 242 -3.23 1.56 -1.49
N GLN A 243 -2.69 2.53 -0.78
CA GLN A 243 -3.44 3.68 -0.26
C GLN A 243 -3.34 4.83 -1.26
N LEU A 244 -4.47 5.28 -1.77
CA LEU A 244 -4.57 6.34 -2.76
C LEU A 244 -5.43 7.48 -2.20
N ASP A 245 -4.80 8.43 -1.52
CA ASP A 245 -5.52 9.56 -0.91
C ASP A 245 -6.06 10.50 -1.99
N TYR A 246 -7.39 10.67 -2.00
CA TYR A 246 -8.05 11.53 -2.99
C TYR A 246 -7.70 13.01 -2.80
N LEU A 247 -7.43 13.45 -1.56
CA LEU A 247 -7.00 14.82 -1.29
C LEU A 247 -5.65 15.15 -1.97
N ASP A 248 -4.71 14.21 -1.94
CA ASP A 248 -3.42 14.39 -2.60
C ASP A 248 -3.55 14.42 -4.13
N LEU A 249 -4.38 13.54 -4.68
CA LEU A 249 -4.71 13.55 -6.11
C LEU A 249 -5.38 14.87 -6.50
N TYR A 250 -6.36 15.31 -5.71
CA TYR A 250 -7.06 16.56 -5.95
C TYR A 250 -6.11 17.75 -5.99
N LYS A 251 -5.24 17.89 -4.97
CA LYS A 251 -4.23 18.94 -4.92
C LYS A 251 -3.30 18.90 -6.13
N LYS A 252 -2.79 17.73 -6.48
CA LYS A 252 -1.84 17.55 -7.58
C LYS A 252 -2.44 17.92 -8.94
N PHE A 253 -3.66 17.47 -9.22
CA PHE A 253 -4.29 17.70 -10.52
C PHE A 253 -4.97 19.08 -10.64
N THR A 254 -5.49 19.65 -9.55
CA THR A 254 -6.09 20.98 -9.56
C THR A 254 -5.02 22.08 -9.75
N TYR A 255 -3.82 21.90 -9.15
CA TYR A 255 -2.72 22.82 -9.36
C TYR A 255 -2.23 22.86 -10.81
N LEU A 256 -2.22 21.72 -11.49
CA LEU A 256 -1.85 21.66 -12.92
C LEU A 256 -2.87 22.38 -13.81
N SER A 257 -4.13 22.37 -13.47
CA SER A 257 -5.17 23.09 -14.23
C SER A 257 -5.09 24.61 -14.06
N LEU A 258 -4.60 25.11 -12.91
CA LEU A 258 -4.44 26.54 -12.66
C LEU A 258 -3.20 27.15 -13.34
N ILE A 259 -2.20 26.33 -13.68
CA ILE A 259 -1.00 26.78 -14.41
C ILE A 259 -1.30 26.90 -15.92
N HIS A 260 -2.32 26.24 -16.44
CA HIS A 260 -2.72 26.26 -17.84
C HIS A 260 -3.87 27.25 -18.16
N ILE A 261 -4.36 27.96 -17.17
CA ILE A 261 -5.33 29.05 -17.33
C ILE A 261 -4.63 30.40 -17.14
#